data_91a77a1cfbab9627aed3daa167ae52c1
#
_entry.id   91a77a1cfbab9627aed3daa167ae52c1
#
_cell.length_a   1.000
_cell.length_b   1.000
_cell.length_c   1.000
_cell.angle_alpha   90.00
_cell.angle_beta   90.00
_cell.angle_gamma   90.00
#
_symmetry.space_group_name_H-M   'P 1'
#
loop_
_entity.id
_entity.type
_entity.pdbx_description
1 polymer ?
#
loop_
_entity_poly.entity_id
_entity_poly.type
_entity_poly.pdbx_seq_one_letter_code
_entity_poly.pdbx_strand_id
1 'polypeptide(L)'
;CLINTSMAQENPILLFPKGAPGETIKLIEKADTDGGKTGGESVLRITNVSEPTITIYHAPDEVASGAAMIVCPGGGYNILAYDLEGDEVCEWLNNLGITAVLLKYRVPRREGLEKHEAPLQDVQRAIGYVRANAENLNIAPKRIGVMGFSAGGHLAAMVSNNFLKRTYPAIDATDKVSCRPDYCLLVYPAYLDGENFQLAPELKVSSATPPTMLIQAEDDKSYINSSIFYYYALKEAGVPAWMHLYSQGGHGYGLRDTGASVNE
;
A
#
# COMPACT_ATOMS: atom_id res chain seq x y z
N CYS A 1 31.34 8.60 -9.37
CA CYS A 1 30.52 9.56 -10.11
C CYS A 1 29.07 9.20 -9.83
N LEU A 2 28.44 9.89 -8.89
CA LEU A 2 27.01 9.73 -8.63
C LEU A 2 26.29 10.42 -9.79
N ILE A 3 25.75 9.65 -10.70
CA ILE A 3 24.81 10.15 -11.70
C ILE A 3 23.51 10.42 -10.92
N ASN A 4 23.26 11.68 -10.62
CA ASN A 4 22.00 12.15 -10.07
C ASN A 4 20.98 12.15 -11.23
N THR A 5 20.51 10.98 -11.63
CA THR A 5 19.37 10.86 -12.55
C THR A 5 18.14 11.29 -11.77
N SER A 6 17.64 12.49 -12.05
CA SER A 6 16.32 12.91 -11.62
C SER A 6 15.33 11.81 -12.02
N MET A 7 14.79 11.10 -11.03
CA MET A 7 13.81 10.06 -11.26
C MET A 7 12.59 10.67 -11.94
N ALA A 8 12.10 10.06 -13.02
CA ALA A 8 10.97 10.57 -13.77
C ALA A 8 9.68 10.28 -12.99
N GLN A 9 9.31 11.23 -12.13
CA GLN A 9 8.03 11.24 -11.45
C GLN A 9 6.99 11.91 -12.34
N GLU A 10 5.89 11.22 -12.63
CA GLU A 10 4.76 11.81 -13.35
C GLU A 10 3.92 12.73 -12.46
N ASN A 11 3.15 13.63 -13.10
CA ASN A 11 2.13 14.37 -12.38
C ASN A 11 1.06 13.41 -11.81
N PRO A 12 0.51 13.71 -10.61
CA PRO A 12 -0.51 12.86 -10.02
C PRO A 12 -1.73 12.67 -10.94
N ILE A 13 -2.14 11.42 -11.10
CA ILE A 13 -3.27 11.00 -11.94
C ILE A 13 -4.49 10.79 -11.06
N LEU A 14 -5.58 11.49 -11.32
CA LEU A 14 -6.86 11.29 -10.63
C LEU A 14 -7.43 9.90 -10.94
N LEU A 15 -7.69 9.10 -9.91
CA LEU A 15 -8.30 7.79 -10.08
C LEU A 15 -9.77 7.88 -10.50
N PHE A 16 -10.49 8.91 -10.06
CA PHE A 16 -11.90 9.14 -10.35
C PHE A 16 -12.13 10.56 -10.89
N PRO A 17 -11.91 10.82 -12.18
CA PRO A 17 -12.01 12.17 -12.75
C PRO A 17 -13.38 12.84 -12.64
N LYS A 18 -14.44 12.04 -12.40
CA LYS A 18 -15.82 12.51 -12.22
C LYS A 18 -16.28 12.50 -10.75
N GLY A 19 -15.35 12.37 -9.81
CA GLY A 19 -15.60 12.23 -8.38
C GLY A 19 -15.51 10.77 -7.91
N ALA A 20 -14.94 10.59 -6.71
CA ALA A 20 -14.78 9.27 -6.11
C ALA A 20 -16.13 8.71 -5.62
N PRO A 21 -16.37 7.39 -5.75
CA PRO A 21 -17.65 6.78 -5.33
C PRO A 21 -17.94 7.05 -3.86
N GLY A 22 -19.15 7.51 -3.56
CA GLY A 22 -19.60 7.82 -2.21
C GLY A 22 -19.04 9.13 -1.62
N GLU A 23 -18.17 9.84 -2.34
CA GLU A 23 -17.64 11.12 -1.89
C GLU A 23 -18.63 12.24 -2.24
N THR A 24 -19.18 12.90 -1.23
CA THR A 24 -20.19 13.96 -1.40
C THR A 24 -19.62 15.35 -1.11
N ILE A 25 -18.46 15.44 -0.47
CA ILE A 25 -17.83 16.70 -0.04
C ILE A 25 -16.39 16.72 -0.50
N LYS A 26 -15.99 17.81 -1.16
CA LYS A 26 -14.59 18.06 -1.45
C LYS A 26 -13.92 18.63 -0.20
N LEU A 27 -13.01 17.84 0.38
CA LEU A 27 -12.19 18.28 1.50
C LEU A 27 -11.01 19.13 1.01
N ILE A 28 -10.57 20.06 1.85
CA ILE A 28 -9.33 20.80 1.60
C ILE A 28 -8.17 19.96 2.16
N GLU A 29 -7.38 19.40 1.25
CA GLU A 29 -6.20 18.61 1.59
C GLU A 29 -5.23 19.43 2.46
N LYS A 30 -4.65 18.80 3.46
CA LYS A 30 -3.67 19.41 4.35
C LYS A 30 -2.43 18.53 4.42
N ALA A 31 -1.29 19.19 4.43
CA ALA A 31 0.03 18.58 4.62
C ALA A 31 0.71 19.27 5.81
N ASP A 32 1.30 18.49 6.71
CA ASP A 32 2.09 19.00 7.83
C ASP A 32 3.27 18.05 8.15
N THR A 33 4.25 18.57 8.87
CA THR A 33 5.43 17.82 9.34
C THR A 33 5.56 17.84 10.86
N ASP A 34 4.56 18.35 11.56
CA ASP A 34 4.62 18.60 13.02
C ASP A 34 4.34 17.35 13.86
N GLY A 35 3.90 16.28 13.22
CA GLY A 35 3.40 15.09 13.89
C GLY A 35 4.46 14.13 14.43
N GLY A 36 5.75 14.47 14.39
CA GLY A 36 6.84 13.64 14.94
C GLY A 36 7.92 13.29 13.92
N LYS A 37 8.96 12.58 14.41
CA LYS A 37 10.15 12.21 13.64
C LYS A 37 10.35 10.71 13.65
N THR A 38 10.94 10.19 12.57
CA THR A 38 11.45 8.82 12.45
C THR A 38 12.87 8.90 11.88
N GLY A 39 13.82 8.16 12.44
CA GLY A 39 15.23 8.24 12.03
C GLY A 39 15.82 9.66 12.17
N GLY A 40 15.30 10.49 13.08
CA GLY A 40 15.74 11.88 13.27
C GLY A 40 15.11 12.91 12.32
N GLU A 41 14.38 12.50 11.29
CA GLU A 41 13.76 13.35 10.29
C GLU A 41 12.24 13.47 10.49
N SER A 42 11.68 14.64 10.16
CA SER A 42 10.23 14.88 10.21
C SER A 42 9.50 13.98 9.20
N VAL A 43 8.26 13.62 9.50
CA VAL A 43 7.40 12.83 8.61
C VAL A 43 6.33 13.72 7.99
N LEU A 44 6.29 13.78 6.66
CA LEU A 44 5.23 14.49 5.93
C LEU A 44 3.91 13.71 6.05
N ARG A 45 2.92 14.34 6.63
CA ARG A 45 1.57 13.79 6.80
C ARG A 45 0.57 14.51 5.93
N ILE A 46 -0.17 13.73 5.13
CA ILE A 46 -1.27 14.27 4.30
C ILE A 46 -2.59 13.78 4.86
N THR A 47 -3.56 14.68 4.98
CA THR A 47 -4.94 14.37 5.40
C THR A 47 -5.96 15.11 4.56
N ASN A 48 -7.26 14.81 4.77
CA ASN A 48 -8.36 15.39 4.01
C ASN A 48 -8.30 15.09 2.51
N VAL A 49 -7.85 13.91 2.14
CA VAL A 49 -7.86 13.43 0.76
C VAL A 49 -9.28 12.99 0.40
N SER A 50 -9.93 13.70 -0.53
CA SER A 50 -11.23 13.34 -1.12
C SER A 50 -11.12 13.03 -2.62
N GLU A 51 -10.02 13.43 -3.24
CA GLU A 51 -9.67 13.14 -4.63
C GLU A 51 -8.45 12.21 -4.67
N PRO A 52 -8.66 10.88 -4.65
CA PRO A 52 -7.53 9.95 -4.63
C PRO A 52 -6.76 9.96 -5.95
N THR A 53 -5.44 9.90 -5.84
CA THR A 53 -4.52 9.92 -6.99
C THR A 53 -3.51 8.80 -6.92
N ILE A 54 -2.91 8.50 -8.05
CA ILE A 54 -1.65 7.77 -8.14
C ILE A 54 -0.57 8.66 -8.73
N THR A 55 0.66 8.48 -8.25
CA THR A 55 1.87 9.07 -8.83
C THR A 55 2.78 7.94 -9.28
N ILE A 56 3.23 7.96 -10.54
CA ILE A 56 4.06 6.91 -11.10
C ILE A 56 5.52 7.34 -11.06
N TYR A 57 6.35 6.49 -10.49
CA TYR A 57 7.81 6.59 -10.41
C TYR A 57 8.36 5.49 -11.33
N HIS A 58 8.78 5.86 -12.52
CA HIS A 58 9.31 4.89 -13.48
C HIS A 58 10.68 4.37 -13.04
N ALA A 59 10.85 3.06 -13.09
CA ALA A 59 12.19 2.50 -12.94
C ALA A 59 13.07 2.94 -14.11
N PRO A 60 14.36 3.24 -13.87
CA PRO A 60 15.30 3.55 -14.94
C PRO A 60 15.33 2.43 -15.99
N ASP A 61 15.32 2.77 -17.28
CA ASP A 61 15.21 1.80 -18.40
C ASP A 61 16.31 0.73 -18.33
N GLU A 62 17.52 1.10 -17.86
CA GLU A 62 18.67 0.21 -17.79
C GLU A 62 18.51 -0.95 -16.81
N VAL A 63 17.62 -0.79 -15.81
CA VAL A 63 17.39 -1.79 -14.76
C VAL A 63 15.94 -2.25 -14.70
N ALA A 64 15.05 -1.67 -15.51
CA ALA A 64 13.61 -1.93 -15.47
C ALA A 64 13.29 -3.42 -15.63
N SER A 65 12.68 -4.00 -14.62
CA SER A 65 12.32 -5.43 -14.60
C SER A 65 10.98 -5.73 -15.26
N GLY A 66 10.20 -4.69 -15.61
CA GLY A 66 8.81 -4.80 -16.02
C GLY A 66 7.83 -5.16 -14.88
N ALA A 67 8.29 -5.16 -13.63
CA ALA A 67 7.42 -5.28 -12.46
C ALA A 67 6.94 -3.91 -11.99
N ALA A 68 5.75 -3.88 -11.36
CA ALA A 68 5.23 -2.70 -10.70
C ALA A 68 4.76 -3.01 -9.27
N MET A 69 4.80 -2.00 -8.41
CA MET A 69 4.35 -2.07 -7.03
C MET A 69 3.46 -0.86 -6.71
N ILE A 70 2.21 -1.11 -6.35
CA ILE A 70 1.35 -0.08 -5.77
C ILE A 70 1.75 0.07 -4.29
N VAL A 71 2.15 1.28 -3.89
CA VAL A 71 2.60 1.59 -2.53
C VAL A 71 1.46 2.29 -1.79
N CYS A 72 1.07 1.71 -0.66
CA CYS A 72 0.00 2.19 0.23
C CYS A 72 0.61 2.65 1.56
N PRO A 73 0.83 3.96 1.78
CA PRO A 73 1.32 4.49 3.05
C PRO A 73 0.38 4.17 4.22
N GLY A 74 0.91 4.12 5.44
CA GLY A 74 0.13 4.02 6.65
C GLY A 74 -0.36 5.37 7.17
N GLY A 75 -0.84 5.37 8.42
CA GLY A 75 -1.36 6.56 9.10
C GLY A 75 -2.74 6.34 9.72
N GLY A 76 -3.07 5.09 10.08
CA GLY A 76 -4.27 4.72 10.84
C GLY A 76 -5.59 5.01 10.12
N TYR A 77 -5.60 5.18 8.81
CA TYR A 77 -6.72 5.68 8.02
C TYR A 77 -7.19 7.09 8.39
N ASN A 78 -6.34 7.88 9.05
CA ASN A 78 -6.61 9.27 9.40
C ASN A 78 -5.73 10.25 8.60
N ILE A 79 -4.48 9.85 8.36
CA ILE A 79 -3.48 10.56 7.56
C ILE A 79 -2.77 9.57 6.65
N LEU A 80 -1.87 10.06 5.81
CA LEU A 80 -0.88 9.29 5.07
C LEU A 80 0.51 9.75 5.49
N ALA A 81 1.39 8.82 5.95
CA ALA A 81 2.81 9.09 6.18
C ALA A 81 3.52 9.11 4.82
N TYR A 82 3.41 10.23 4.11
CA TYR A 82 3.50 10.26 2.65
C TYR A 82 4.92 10.16 2.12
N ASP A 83 5.88 10.78 2.80
CA ASP A 83 7.31 10.65 2.47
C ASP A 83 7.88 9.31 2.96
N LEU A 84 7.80 9.06 4.28
CA LEU A 84 8.37 7.91 4.98
C LEU A 84 7.96 6.55 4.40
N GLU A 85 6.67 6.39 4.12
CA GLU A 85 6.05 5.13 3.67
C GLU A 85 5.54 5.22 2.22
N GLY A 86 5.89 6.31 1.51
CA GLY A 86 5.49 6.60 0.15
C GLY A 86 6.67 6.96 -0.74
N ASP A 87 7.07 8.23 -0.80
CA ASP A 87 8.08 8.72 -1.74
C ASP A 87 9.42 7.98 -1.58
N GLU A 88 9.94 7.84 -0.36
CA GLU A 88 11.21 7.15 -0.07
C GLU A 88 11.16 5.67 -0.51
N VAL A 89 10.02 5.02 -0.31
CA VAL A 89 9.79 3.63 -0.74
C VAL A 89 9.74 3.52 -2.25
N CYS A 90 9.12 4.48 -2.93
CA CYS A 90 9.06 4.52 -4.39
C CYS A 90 10.46 4.67 -5.00
N GLU A 91 11.29 5.54 -4.44
CA GLU A 91 12.68 5.71 -4.86
C GLU A 91 13.52 4.44 -4.63
N TRP A 92 13.34 3.79 -3.49
CA TRP A 92 14.00 2.52 -3.20
C TRP A 92 13.60 1.42 -4.20
N LEU A 93 12.31 1.29 -4.52
CA LEU A 93 11.81 0.33 -5.50
C LEU A 93 12.38 0.59 -6.90
N ASN A 94 12.50 1.85 -7.31
CA ASN A 94 13.09 2.22 -8.59
C ASN A 94 14.55 1.77 -8.70
N ASN A 95 15.34 1.91 -7.63
CA ASN A 95 16.71 1.42 -7.59
C ASN A 95 16.81 -0.11 -7.75
N LEU A 96 15.73 -0.84 -7.44
CA LEU A 96 15.61 -2.28 -7.68
C LEU A 96 15.01 -2.63 -9.06
N GLY A 97 14.80 -1.64 -9.93
CA GLY A 97 14.21 -1.84 -11.25
C GLY A 97 12.70 -2.10 -11.24
N ILE A 98 12.01 -1.71 -10.18
CA ILE A 98 10.54 -1.86 -10.04
C ILE A 98 9.89 -0.50 -10.22
N THR A 99 8.96 -0.36 -11.16
CA THR A 99 8.13 0.84 -11.28
C THR A 99 7.22 0.95 -10.07
N ALA A 100 7.34 2.04 -9.30
CA ALA A 100 6.51 2.27 -8.14
C ALA A 100 5.32 3.17 -8.47
N VAL A 101 4.19 2.90 -7.82
CA VAL A 101 2.94 3.65 -8.01
C VAL A 101 2.45 4.05 -6.63
N LEU A 102 2.75 5.27 -6.21
CA LEU A 102 2.33 5.81 -4.93
C LEU A 102 0.84 6.12 -4.94
N LEU A 103 0.10 5.47 -4.06
CA LEU A 103 -1.34 5.68 -3.91
C LEU A 103 -1.63 6.68 -2.79
N LYS A 104 -2.14 7.85 -3.16
CA LYS A 104 -2.74 8.80 -2.22
C LYS A 104 -4.23 8.46 -2.10
N TYR A 105 -4.56 7.55 -1.19
CA TYR A 105 -5.94 7.10 -0.99
C TYR A 105 -6.71 8.00 -0.02
N ARG A 106 -8.03 7.88 -0.03
CA ARG A 106 -8.94 8.72 0.76
C ARG A 106 -8.76 8.54 2.26
N VAL A 107 -8.47 9.65 2.93
CA VAL A 107 -8.37 9.81 4.40
C VAL A 107 -8.94 11.18 4.80
N PRO A 108 -9.42 11.38 6.05
CA PRO A 108 -9.64 10.37 7.09
C PRO A 108 -10.78 9.42 6.72
N ARG A 109 -10.96 8.36 7.54
CA ARG A 109 -12.11 7.44 7.41
C ARG A 109 -13.42 8.22 7.31
N ARG A 110 -14.36 7.74 6.51
CA ARG A 110 -15.67 8.39 6.32
C ARG A 110 -16.63 7.97 7.41
N GLU A 111 -17.43 8.92 7.89
CA GLU A 111 -18.48 8.65 8.87
C GLU A 111 -19.51 7.68 8.30
N GLY A 112 -19.93 6.71 9.13
CA GLY A 112 -20.90 5.67 8.74
C GLY A 112 -20.34 4.56 7.84
N LEU A 113 -19.06 4.59 7.49
CA LEU A 113 -18.38 3.54 6.73
C LEU A 113 -17.28 2.87 7.58
N GLU A 114 -17.00 1.61 7.24
CA GLU A 114 -15.80 0.97 7.77
C GLU A 114 -14.55 1.70 7.30
N LYS A 115 -13.51 1.72 8.16
CA LYS A 115 -12.29 2.49 7.93
C LYS A 115 -11.62 2.25 6.57
N HIS A 116 -11.80 1.07 6.01
CA HIS A 116 -11.17 0.62 4.76
C HIS A 116 -12.07 0.75 3.52
N GLU A 117 -13.37 1.03 3.64
CA GLU A 117 -14.29 0.94 2.50
C GLU A 117 -13.94 1.90 1.36
N ALA A 118 -13.76 3.19 1.64
CA ALA A 118 -13.37 4.15 0.62
C ALA A 118 -11.94 3.89 0.09
N PRO A 119 -10.91 3.68 0.94
CA PRO A 119 -9.57 3.30 0.48
C PRO A 119 -9.52 2.01 -0.35
N LEU A 120 -10.37 1.02 -0.06
CA LEU A 120 -10.41 -0.22 -0.84
C LEU A 120 -10.85 0.02 -2.29
N GLN A 121 -11.82 0.90 -2.51
CA GLN A 121 -12.20 1.33 -3.86
C GLN A 121 -11.02 1.97 -4.59
N ASP A 122 -10.24 2.80 -3.89
CA ASP A 122 -9.11 3.52 -4.45
C ASP A 122 -7.99 2.56 -4.89
N VAL A 123 -7.60 1.60 -4.03
CA VAL A 123 -6.56 0.62 -4.38
C VAL A 123 -7.02 -0.37 -5.45
N GLN A 124 -8.29 -0.80 -5.44
CA GLN A 124 -8.86 -1.60 -6.53
C GLN A 124 -8.77 -0.87 -7.87
N ARG A 125 -9.07 0.44 -7.87
CA ARG A 125 -9.00 1.29 -9.06
C ARG A 125 -7.55 1.48 -9.51
N ALA A 126 -6.63 1.74 -8.58
CA ALA A 126 -5.20 1.91 -8.86
C ALA A 126 -4.60 0.69 -9.56
N ILE A 127 -4.82 -0.52 -9.02
CA ILE A 127 -4.35 -1.78 -9.64
C ILE A 127 -4.97 -1.96 -11.04
N GLY A 128 -6.27 -1.69 -11.18
CA GLY A 128 -6.95 -1.75 -12.47
C GLY A 128 -6.36 -0.77 -13.48
N TYR A 129 -6.08 0.47 -13.05
CA TYR A 129 -5.46 1.50 -13.90
C TYR A 129 -4.09 1.07 -14.41
N VAL A 130 -3.21 0.64 -13.52
CA VAL A 130 -1.87 0.18 -13.87
C VAL A 130 -1.93 -1.03 -14.82
N ARG A 131 -2.82 -1.98 -14.56
CA ARG A 131 -2.97 -3.17 -15.41
C ARG A 131 -3.55 -2.84 -16.78
N ALA A 132 -4.52 -1.93 -16.87
CA ALA A 132 -5.10 -1.50 -18.14
C ALA A 132 -4.13 -0.68 -19.01
N ASN A 133 -3.18 0.01 -18.38
CA ASN A 133 -2.16 0.83 -19.05
C ASN A 133 -0.77 0.18 -19.04
N ALA A 134 -0.66 -1.12 -18.74
CA ALA A 134 0.61 -1.79 -18.51
C ALA A 134 1.59 -1.67 -19.69
N GLU A 135 1.10 -1.77 -20.93
CA GLU A 135 1.91 -1.59 -22.14
C GLU A 135 2.52 -0.18 -22.22
N ASN A 136 1.70 0.87 -22.01
CA ASN A 136 2.17 2.26 -22.04
C ASN A 136 3.14 2.59 -20.90
N LEU A 137 3.05 1.87 -19.79
CA LEU A 137 3.89 2.03 -18.61
C LEU A 137 5.13 1.12 -18.62
N ASN A 138 5.35 0.37 -19.71
CA ASN A 138 6.40 -0.63 -19.82
C ASN A 138 6.39 -1.66 -18.66
N ILE A 139 5.19 -2.11 -18.28
CA ILE A 139 4.93 -3.06 -17.19
C ILE A 139 4.34 -4.35 -17.75
N ALA A 140 4.79 -5.49 -17.25
CA ALA A 140 4.15 -6.77 -17.53
C ALA A 140 2.82 -6.87 -16.73
N PRO A 141 1.65 -7.07 -17.39
CA PRO A 141 0.33 -6.99 -16.73
C PRO A 141 0.07 -8.08 -15.67
N LYS A 142 0.94 -9.09 -15.58
CA LYS A 142 0.94 -10.15 -14.57
C LYS A 142 2.06 -10.00 -13.52
N ARG A 143 2.67 -8.83 -13.44
CA ARG A 143 3.75 -8.52 -12.49
C ARG A 143 3.46 -7.22 -11.73
N ILE A 144 2.22 -7.08 -11.24
CA ILE A 144 1.74 -5.90 -10.51
C ILE A 144 1.44 -6.32 -9.07
N GLY A 145 2.27 -5.87 -8.13
CA GLY A 145 2.11 -6.12 -6.70
C GLY A 145 1.45 -4.97 -5.95
N VAL A 146 1.16 -5.22 -4.70
CA VAL A 146 0.76 -4.20 -3.73
C VAL A 146 1.66 -4.29 -2.50
N MET A 147 2.13 -3.15 -2.02
CA MET A 147 2.91 -3.01 -0.78
C MET A 147 2.18 -2.05 0.14
N GLY A 148 2.15 -2.36 1.42
CA GLY A 148 1.52 -1.46 2.38
C GLY A 148 2.16 -1.49 3.75
N PHE A 149 2.10 -0.34 4.42
CA PHE A 149 2.68 -0.08 5.72
C PHE A 149 1.58 0.17 6.74
N SER A 150 1.64 -0.43 7.92
CA SER A 150 0.68 -0.17 9.00
C SER A 150 -0.78 -0.32 8.53
N ALA A 151 -1.60 0.74 8.57
CA ALA A 151 -2.95 0.76 8.01
C ALA A 151 -2.97 0.56 6.47
N GLY A 152 -1.94 1.02 5.76
CA GLY A 152 -1.73 0.70 4.34
C GLY A 152 -1.44 -0.78 4.12
N GLY A 153 -0.80 -1.45 5.10
CA GLY A 153 -0.64 -2.91 5.13
C GLY A 153 -1.99 -3.62 5.24
N HIS A 154 -2.88 -3.14 6.11
CA HIS A 154 -4.26 -3.61 6.13
C HIS A 154 -4.95 -3.42 4.78
N LEU A 155 -4.82 -2.25 4.16
CA LEU A 155 -5.40 -1.96 2.84
C LEU A 155 -4.87 -2.90 1.76
N ALA A 156 -3.56 -3.18 1.75
CA ALA A 156 -2.93 -4.14 0.84
C ALA A 156 -3.45 -5.56 1.06
N ALA A 157 -3.63 -5.99 2.32
CA ALA A 157 -4.26 -7.26 2.66
C ALA A 157 -5.73 -7.29 2.22
N MET A 158 -6.49 -6.20 2.43
CA MET A 158 -7.89 -6.09 2.00
C MET A 158 -8.04 -6.29 0.50
N VAL A 159 -7.28 -5.60 -0.34
CA VAL A 159 -7.39 -5.79 -1.80
C VAL A 159 -6.89 -7.17 -2.24
N SER A 160 -5.93 -7.76 -1.52
CA SER A 160 -5.42 -9.12 -1.78
C SER A 160 -6.45 -10.22 -1.49
N ASN A 161 -7.50 -9.91 -0.74
CA ASN A 161 -8.59 -10.85 -0.38
C ASN A 161 -9.96 -10.44 -0.94
N ASN A 162 -10.11 -9.19 -1.45
CA ASN A 162 -11.36 -8.64 -1.94
C ASN A 162 -11.23 -8.13 -3.39
N PHE A 163 -10.77 -8.97 -4.30
CA PHE A 163 -10.50 -8.62 -5.70
C PHE A 163 -11.50 -9.20 -6.71
N LEU A 164 -12.30 -10.20 -6.31
CA LEU A 164 -13.24 -10.87 -7.21
C LEU A 164 -14.38 -9.92 -7.65
N LYS A 165 -14.71 -8.97 -6.81
CA LYS A 165 -15.73 -7.96 -7.10
C LYS A 165 -15.23 -6.60 -6.63
N ARG A 166 -15.34 -5.59 -7.49
CA ARG A 166 -15.10 -4.21 -7.07
C ARG A 166 -16.16 -3.75 -6.10
N THR A 167 -15.78 -2.94 -5.12
CA THR A 167 -16.67 -2.40 -4.09
C THR A 167 -17.38 -1.12 -4.53
N TYR A 168 -17.27 -0.79 -5.82
CA TYR A 168 -17.95 0.33 -6.49
C TYR A 168 -18.45 -0.10 -7.89
N PRO A 169 -19.45 0.61 -8.46
CA PRO A 169 -19.90 0.36 -9.83
C PRO A 169 -18.80 0.63 -10.85
N ALA A 170 -18.66 -0.21 -11.87
CA ALA A 170 -17.71 -0.01 -12.95
C ALA A 170 -17.95 1.34 -13.66
N ILE A 171 -16.87 2.09 -13.88
CA ILE A 171 -16.93 3.46 -14.42
C ILE A 171 -16.52 3.48 -15.90
N ASP A 172 -15.47 2.74 -16.25
CA ASP A 172 -14.90 2.72 -17.61
C ASP A 172 -14.18 1.39 -17.91
N ALA A 173 -13.39 1.37 -18.97
CA ALA A 173 -12.64 0.19 -19.42
C ALA A 173 -11.62 -0.30 -18.37
N THR A 174 -11.07 0.58 -17.55
CA THR A 174 -10.13 0.25 -16.47
C THR A 174 -10.74 -0.72 -15.47
N ASP A 175 -12.05 -0.65 -15.23
CA ASP A 175 -12.72 -1.52 -14.29
C ASP A 175 -13.09 -2.91 -14.83
N LYS A 176 -12.83 -3.14 -16.13
CA LYS A 176 -13.04 -4.45 -16.78
C LYS A 176 -11.87 -5.40 -16.57
N VAL A 177 -10.68 -4.90 -16.21
CA VAL A 177 -9.52 -5.74 -15.92
C VAL A 177 -9.50 -6.13 -14.44
N SER A 178 -8.77 -7.19 -14.11
CA SER A 178 -8.63 -7.68 -12.75
C SER A 178 -7.94 -6.65 -11.84
N CYS A 179 -8.48 -6.43 -10.65
CA CYS A 179 -7.82 -5.68 -9.57
C CYS A 179 -7.10 -6.59 -8.55
N ARG A 180 -6.91 -7.89 -8.86
CA ARG A 180 -6.13 -8.78 -8.02
C ARG A 180 -4.64 -8.42 -8.16
N PRO A 181 -3.92 -8.13 -7.07
CA PRO A 181 -2.47 -8.01 -7.14
C PRO A 181 -1.83 -9.38 -7.42
N ASP A 182 -0.68 -9.39 -8.10
CA ASP A 182 0.02 -10.63 -8.43
C ASP A 182 0.90 -11.11 -7.26
N TYR A 183 1.29 -10.20 -6.36
CA TYR A 183 1.99 -10.44 -5.10
C TYR A 183 1.68 -9.32 -4.09
N CYS A 184 1.91 -9.62 -2.81
CA CYS A 184 1.63 -8.70 -1.71
C CYS A 184 2.83 -8.62 -0.77
N LEU A 185 3.18 -7.40 -0.35
CA LEU A 185 4.20 -7.13 0.66
C LEU A 185 3.60 -6.29 1.80
N LEU A 186 3.65 -6.81 3.01
CA LEU A 186 3.09 -6.19 4.21
C LEU A 186 4.20 -5.83 5.18
N VAL A 187 4.35 -4.55 5.46
CA VAL A 187 5.38 -4.05 6.39
C VAL A 187 4.68 -3.54 7.64
N TYR A 188 4.99 -4.16 8.77
CA TYR A 188 4.32 -3.94 10.07
C TYR A 188 2.81 -3.68 9.94
N PRO A 189 2.05 -4.59 9.27
CA PRO A 189 0.63 -4.35 9.01
C PRO A 189 -0.15 -4.24 10.30
N ALA A 190 -1.08 -3.27 10.36
CA ALA A 190 -2.02 -3.12 11.47
C ALA A 190 -3.36 -3.79 11.14
N TYR A 191 -4.18 -4.04 12.15
CA TYR A 191 -5.60 -4.41 12.03
C TYR A 191 -5.90 -5.72 11.28
N LEU A 192 -4.94 -6.65 11.17
CA LEU A 192 -5.19 -7.95 10.54
C LEU A 192 -5.67 -8.99 11.55
N ASP A 193 -5.52 -8.73 12.83
CA ASP A 193 -6.03 -9.55 13.92
C ASP A 193 -7.37 -9.01 14.44
N GLY A 194 -8.23 -9.94 14.80
CA GLY A 194 -9.51 -9.72 15.46
C GLY A 194 -9.48 -10.16 16.91
N GLU A 195 -10.65 -10.27 17.51
CA GLU A 195 -10.80 -10.78 18.86
C GLU A 195 -10.41 -12.27 18.96
N ASN A 196 -10.06 -12.72 20.19
CA ASN A 196 -9.80 -14.12 20.51
C ASN A 196 -8.71 -14.80 19.66
N PHE A 197 -7.64 -14.07 19.33
CA PHE A 197 -6.52 -14.60 18.54
C PHE A 197 -6.92 -15.13 17.16
N GLN A 198 -7.85 -14.48 16.51
CA GLN A 198 -8.33 -14.82 15.18
C GLN A 198 -7.94 -13.74 14.16
N LEU A 199 -8.04 -14.10 12.89
CA LEU A 199 -7.94 -13.14 11.80
C LEU A 199 -9.12 -12.16 11.84
N ALA A 200 -8.90 -10.90 11.47
CA ALA A 200 -9.96 -9.93 11.34
C ALA A 200 -11.03 -10.43 10.33
N PRO A 201 -12.34 -10.33 10.66
CA PRO A 201 -13.42 -10.98 9.91
C PRO A 201 -13.61 -10.47 8.49
N GLU A 202 -13.13 -9.26 8.19
CA GLU A 202 -13.13 -8.67 6.85
C GLU A 202 -12.10 -9.30 5.90
N LEU A 203 -11.10 -10.02 6.42
CA LEU A 203 -10.04 -10.67 5.65
C LEU A 203 -10.47 -12.11 5.30
N LYS A 204 -10.82 -12.32 4.05
CA LYS A 204 -11.28 -13.63 3.53
C LYS A 204 -10.15 -14.32 2.78
N VAL A 205 -9.14 -14.80 3.51
CA VAL A 205 -8.00 -15.51 2.92
C VAL A 205 -8.48 -16.81 2.25
N SER A 206 -7.98 -17.05 1.05
CA SER A 206 -8.30 -18.25 0.26
C SER A 206 -7.08 -18.66 -0.58
N SER A 207 -7.13 -19.80 -1.23
CA SER A 207 -6.08 -20.24 -2.16
C SER A 207 -5.88 -19.29 -3.36
N ALA A 208 -6.81 -18.36 -3.60
CA ALA A 208 -6.69 -17.33 -4.63
C ALA A 208 -6.01 -16.04 -4.14
N THR A 209 -5.75 -15.90 -2.83
CA THR A 209 -4.95 -14.81 -2.26
C THR A 209 -3.53 -14.86 -2.87
N PRO A 210 -2.94 -13.72 -3.26
CA PRO A 210 -1.61 -13.72 -3.89
C PRO A 210 -0.51 -14.16 -2.93
N PRO A 211 0.62 -14.68 -3.44
CA PRO A 211 1.82 -14.89 -2.63
C PRO A 211 2.15 -13.63 -1.82
N THR A 212 2.44 -13.82 -0.55
CA THR A 212 2.58 -12.70 0.40
C THR A 212 3.86 -12.80 1.21
N MET A 213 4.55 -11.67 1.33
CA MET A 213 5.67 -11.49 2.26
C MET A 213 5.27 -10.53 3.37
N LEU A 214 5.65 -10.84 4.61
CA LEU A 214 5.44 -10.00 5.78
C LEU A 214 6.78 -9.62 6.41
N ILE A 215 6.89 -8.38 6.82
CA ILE A 215 8.03 -7.85 7.59
C ILE A 215 7.48 -7.24 8.87
N GLN A 216 7.99 -7.66 10.03
CA GLN A 216 7.47 -7.27 11.34
C GLN A 216 8.60 -7.21 12.36
N ALA A 217 8.45 -6.32 13.36
CA ALA A 217 9.27 -6.31 14.57
C ALA A 217 8.51 -6.99 15.73
N GLU A 218 9.20 -7.84 16.49
CA GLU A 218 8.61 -8.56 17.64
C GLU A 218 8.20 -7.61 18.76
N ASP A 219 8.95 -6.53 18.94
CA ASP A 219 8.69 -5.50 19.93
C ASP A 219 7.57 -4.50 19.58
N ASP A 220 6.94 -4.64 18.40
CA ASP A 220 5.69 -3.94 18.05
C ASP A 220 4.51 -4.57 18.78
N LYS A 221 4.35 -4.24 20.05
CA LYS A 221 3.33 -4.83 20.94
C LYS A 221 1.89 -4.61 20.47
N SER A 222 1.66 -3.60 19.65
CA SER A 222 0.32 -3.26 19.16
C SER A 222 -0.10 -4.11 17.97
N TYR A 223 0.83 -4.51 17.09
CA TYR A 223 0.47 -5.10 15.80
C TYR A 223 1.23 -6.37 15.42
N ILE A 224 2.10 -6.89 16.30
CA ILE A 224 2.78 -8.17 16.06
C ILE A 224 1.78 -9.30 15.71
N ASN A 225 0.65 -9.35 16.39
CA ASN A 225 -0.38 -10.34 16.17
C ASN A 225 -1.01 -10.25 14.76
N SER A 226 -1.15 -9.06 14.21
CA SER A 226 -1.63 -8.86 12.84
C SER A 226 -0.83 -9.68 11.84
N SER A 227 0.50 -9.63 11.90
CA SER A 227 1.37 -10.41 11.03
C SER A 227 1.29 -11.91 11.30
N ILE A 228 1.29 -12.32 12.56
CA ILE A 228 1.28 -13.74 12.94
C ILE A 228 0.00 -14.44 12.48
N PHE A 229 -1.17 -13.86 12.74
CA PHE A 229 -2.44 -14.48 12.39
C PHE A 229 -2.70 -14.47 10.89
N TYR A 230 -2.30 -13.40 10.20
CA TYR A 230 -2.43 -13.35 8.74
C TYR A 230 -1.50 -14.37 8.06
N TYR A 231 -0.25 -14.50 8.53
CA TYR A 231 0.68 -15.53 8.06
C TYR A 231 0.12 -16.95 8.26
N TYR A 232 -0.44 -17.21 9.44
CA TYR A 232 -1.06 -18.50 9.73
C TYR A 232 -2.25 -18.79 8.79
N ALA A 233 -3.13 -17.80 8.57
CA ALA A 233 -4.25 -17.93 7.65
C ALA A 233 -3.81 -18.20 6.20
N LEU A 234 -2.73 -17.56 5.74
CA LEU A 234 -2.13 -17.84 4.43
C LEU A 234 -1.64 -19.27 4.33
N LYS A 235 -0.97 -19.78 5.36
CA LYS A 235 -0.50 -21.17 5.44
C LYS A 235 -1.65 -22.17 5.36
N GLU A 236 -2.70 -21.97 6.14
CA GLU A 236 -3.90 -22.83 6.13
C GLU A 236 -4.60 -22.82 4.76
N ALA A 237 -4.58 -21.69 4.05
CA ALA A 237 -5.14 -21.58 2.71
C ALA A 237 -4.22 -22.11 1.59
N GLY A 238 -3.02 -22.59 1.93
CA GLY A 238 -2.04 -23.08 0.96
C GLY A 238 -1.41 -22.00 0.09
N VAL A 239 -1.44 -20.73 0.54
CA VAL A 239 -0.83 -19.60 -0.15
C VAL A 239 0.67 -19.56 0.17
N PRO A 240 1.57 -19.40 -0.84
CA PRO A 240 2.97 -19.16 -0.57
C PRO A 240 3.16 -17.90 0.27
N ALA A 241 3.79 -18.04 1.43
CA ALA A 241 3.99 -16.93 2.35
C ALA A 241 5.37 -16.98 2.99
N TRP A 242 5.96 -15.79 3.18
CA TRP A 242 7.22 -15.57 3.90
C TRP A 242 6.98 -14.55 5.00
N MET A 243 7.65 -14.70 6.12
CA MET A 243 7.64 -13.71 7.20
C MET A 243 9.05 -13.52 7.73
N HIS A 244 9.49 -12.25 7.76
CA HIS A 244 10.70 -11.82 8.45
C HIS A 244 10.29 -11.15 9.74
N LEU A 245 10.70 -11.74 10.85
CA LEU A 245 10.43 -11.24 12.19
C LEU A 245 11.76 -10.82 12.84
N TYR A 246 11.91 -9.51 13.04
CA TYR A 246 13.07 -8.91 13.69
C TYR A 246 12.81 -8.75 15.19
N SER A 247 13.86 -8.82 16.00
CA SER A 247 13.73 -8.68 17.46
C SER A 247 13.37 -7.28 17.91
N GLN A 248 13.78 -6.25 17.15
CA GLN A 248 13.58 -4.84 17.47
C GLN A 248 13.32 -4.03 16.20
N GLY A 249 12.49 -3.01 16.33
CA GLY A 249 12.10 -2.09 15.26
C GLY A 249 10.90 -1.25 15.65
N GLY A 250 10.04 -1.75 16.54
CA GLY A 250 8.80 -1.08 16.89
C GLY A 250 7.85 -0.97 15.71
N HIS A 251 7.22 0.19 15.56
CA HIS A 251 6.23 0.48 14.55
C HIS A 251 6.54 1.79 13.80
N GLY A 252 6.29 1.84 12.47
CA GLY A 252 6.40 3.07 11.70
C GLY A 252 7.84 3.50 11.39
N TYR A 253 8.73 2.55 11.15
CA TYR A 253 10.13 2.84 10.84
C TYR A 253 10.37 3.19 9.36
N GLY A 254 9.51 2.74 8.43
CA GLY A 254 9.69 2.93 6.98
C GLY A 254 10.98 2.29 6.49
N LEU A 255 11.79 3.08 5.76
CA LEU A 255 13.14 2.70 5.34
C LEU A 255 14.23 3.46 6.11
N ARG A 256 13.85 4.34 7.05
CA ARG A 256 14.80 5.19 7.77
C ARG A 256 15.53 4.41 8.85
N ASP A 257 16.82 4.69 8.98
CA ASP A 257 17.65 4.07 10.03
C ASP A 257 17.22 4.56 11.42
N THR A 258 16.76 3.63 12.23
CA THR A 258 16.36 3.84 13.63
C THR A 258 17.35 3.25 14.62
N GLY A 259 18.44 2.62 14.13
CA GLY A 259 19.42 1.90 14.94
C GLY A 259 18.91 0.55 15.49
N ALA A 260 17.76 0.07 15.00
CA ALA A 260 17.18 -1.20 15.41
C ALA A 260 17.54 -2.34 14.42
N SER A 261 17.36 -3.60 14.83
CA SER A 261 17.70 -4.78 14.01
C SER A 261 16.94 -4.87 12.69
N VAL A 262 15.80 -4.18 12.57
CA VAL A 262 15.02 -4.10 11.34
C VAL A 262 15.76 -3.36 10.21
N ASN A 263 16.84 -2.64 10.53
CA ASN A 263 17.66 -1.92 9.56
C ASN A 263 18.83 -2.75 9.01
N GLU A 264 19.03 -3.99 9.50
CA GLU A 264 20.04 -4.94 9.02
C GLU A 264 19.51 -5.74 7.81
#